data_9af5c4271e8631eb2c0645ebc0264e4d
#
_entry.id   9af5c4271e8631eb2c0645ebc0264e4d
#
_cell.length_a   1.000
_cell.length_b   1.000
_cell.length_c   1.000
_cell.angle_alpha   90.00
_cell.angle_beta   90.00
_cell.angle_gamma   90.00
#
_symmetry.space_group_name_H-M   'P 1'
#
loop_
_entity.id
_entity.type
_entity.pdbx_description
1 polymer ?
#
loop_
_entity_poly.entity_id
_entity_poly.type
_entity_poly.pdbx_seq_one_letter_code
_entity_poly.pdbx_strand_id
1 'polypeptide(L)'
;MAGGGYAERVNVAATQVLPVPRGVSITAAAALPETAATVWSNVVMTGGLRSGQTLLIHGGGSGIGTHAIQVGRALGANVAVTAGTQFKLDRCRELGAHTLINYREQDFPAVVNAAYSGANVILDIMGGGYLAKNVEALAENGHLTIIGLQGGAAAELNLGALLFKRGSVHATNLRRRPEQGPGSKAEIIAELRQHLWPLIAEGTVAPVVSAEVPVTDAAEAHRLLDSPETVGKVLLTVRRQ
;
A
#
# COMPACT_ATOMS: atom_id res chain seq x y z
N MET A 1 -3.45 15.73 -2.81
CA MET A 1 -4.72 15.11 -2.35
C MET A 1 -5.20 15.83 -1.09
N ALA A 2 -6.00 16.84 -1.28
CA ALA A 2 -6.46 17.70 -0.17
C ALA A 2 -7.82 17.28 0.41
N GLY A 3 -8.43 16.22 -0.10
CA GLY A 3 -9.82 15.84 0.15
C GLY A 3 -10.78 16.36 -0.92
N GLY A 4 -12.09 16.29 -0.68
CA GLY A 4 -13.11 16.82 -1.61
C GLY A 4 -13.44 15.91 -2.80
N GLY A 5 -13.08 14.62 -2.74
CA GLY A 5 -13.35 13.67 -3.81
C GLY A 5 -14.80 13.20 -3.95
N TYR A 6 -15.65 13.46 -2.93
CA TYR A 6 -17.09 13.17 -3.00
C TYR A 6 -17.83 14.36 -3.66
N ALA A 7 -17.49 14.63 -4.91
CA ALA A 7 -17.99 15.77 -5.64
C ALA A 7 -18.00 15.50 -7.14
N GLU A 8 -18.87 16.18 -7.88
CA GLU A 8 -18.92 16.12 -9.35
C GLU A 8 -17.68 16.75 -10.00
N ARG A 9 -17.03 17.66 -9.28
CA ARG A 9 -15.84 18.38 -9.73
C ARG A 9 -14.89 18.59 -8.57
N VAL A 10 -13.59 18.48 -8.85
CA VAL A 10 -12.53 18.75 -7.90
C VAL A 10 -11.46 19.61 -8.58
N ASN A 11 -10.93 20.57 -7.85
CA ASN A 11 -9.82 21.41 -8.31
C ASN A 11 -8.50 20.85 -7.75
N VAL A 12 -7.56 20.52 -8.63
CA VAL A 12 -6.25 19.96 -8.27
C VAL A 12 -5.15 20.63 -9.07
N ALA A 13 -3.94 20.70 -8.51
CA ALA A 13 -2.77 21.20 -9.23
C ALA A 13 -2.46 20.30 -10.44
N ALA A 14 -2.15 20.89 -11.60
CA ALA A 14 -1.86 20.15 -12.83
C ALA A 14 -0.71 19.15 -12.66
N THR A 15 0.26 19.44 -11.78
CA THR A 15 1.38 18.56 -11.45
C THR A 15 0.98 17.29 -10.68
N GLN A 16 -0.26 17.22 -10.21
CA GLN A 16 -0.81 16.07 -9.48
C GLN A 16 -1.82 15.25 -10.31
N VAL A 17 -1.95 15.54 -11.60
CA VAL A 17 -2.84 14.82 -12.53
C VAL A 17 -2.06 13.71 -13.23
N LEU A 18 -2.67 12.54 -13.32
CA LEU A 18 -2.18 11.39 -14.07
C LEU A 18 -3.12 11.10 -15.26
N PRO A 19 -2.63 10.73 -16.42
CA PRO A 19 -3.49 10.27 -17.51
C PRO A 19 -4.12 8.94 -17.14
N VAL A 20 -5.29 8.63 -17.67
CA VAL A 20 -5.87 7.28 -17.58
C VAL A 20 -4.93 6.31 -18.30
N PRO A 21 -4.46 5.23 -17.66
CA PRO A 21 -3.59 4.27 -18.32
C PRO A 21 -4.29 3.58 -19.50
N ARG A 22 -3.55 3.27 -20.56
CA ARG A 22 -4.10 2.53 -21.68
C ARG A 22 -4.64 1.17 -21.20
N GLY A 23 -5.81 0.79 -21.69
CA GLY A 23 -6.47 -0.48 -21.32
C GLY A 23 -7.24 -0.47 -20.00
N VAL A 24 -7.21 0.63 -19.25
CA VAL A 24 -7.94 0.78 -17.99
C VAL A 24 -9.15 1.68 -18.21
N SER A 25 -10.34 1.27 -17.75
CA SER A 25 -11.53 2.13 -17.79
C SER A 25 -11.35 3.35 -16.89
N ILE A 26 -12.02 4.47 -17.21
CA ILE A 26 -11.94 5.68 -16.38
C ILE A 26 -12.43 5.43 -14.95
N THR A 27 -13.43 4.57 -14.79
CA THR A 27 -13.95 4.18 -13.47
C THR A 27 -12.90 3.41 -12.68
N ALA A 28 -12.33 2.36 -13.25
CA ALA A 28 -11.28 1.57 -12.58
C ALA A 28 -10.01 2.40 -12.30
N ALA A 29 -9.69 3.36 -13.17
CA ALA A 29 -8.55 4.25 -12.98
C ALA A 29 -8.68 5.13 -11.71
N ALA A 30 -9.89 5.37 -11.20
CA ALA A 30 -10.11 6.09 -9.96
C ALA A 30 -9.52 5.37 -8.73
N ALA A 31 -9.31 4.06 -8.79
CA ALA A 31 -8.68 3.27 -7.74
C ALA A 31 -7.15 3.48 -7.64
N LEU A 32 -6.51 4.08 -8.66
CA LEU A 32 -5.06 4.09 -8.80
C LEU A 32 -4.34 5.25 -8.09
N PRO A 33 -4.74 6.54 -8.20
CA PRO A 33 -3.86 7.67 -7.88
C PRO A 33 -3.33 7.65 -6.45
N GLU A 34 -4.19 7.37 -5.47
CA GLU A 34 -3.80 7.36 -4.06
C GLU A 34 -2.98 6.11 -3.71
N THR A 35 -3.42 4.93 -4.17
CA THR A 35 -2.72 3.68 -3.91
C THR A 35 -1.33 3.67 -4.55
N ALA A 36 -1.24 4.08 -5.81
CA ALA A 36 0.01 4.17 -6.55
C ALA A 36 0.99 5.14 -5.87
N ALA A 37 0.53 6.36 -5.56
CA ALA A 37 1.37 7.36 -4.92
C ALA A 37 1.83 6.92 -3.52
N THR A 38 0.96 6.31 -2.73
CA THR A 38 1.32 5.81 -1.40
C THR A 38 2.30 4.66 -1.48
N VAL A 39 2.03 3.65 -2.31
CA VAL A 39 2.91 2.48 -2.42
C VAL A 39 4.27 2.88 -3.00
N TRP A 40 4.31 3.61 -4.11
CA TRP A 40 5.57 3.97 -4.76
C TRP A 40 6.45 4.83 -3.85
N SER A 41 5.88 5.87 -3.25
CA SER A 41 6.65 6.77 -2.38
C SER A 41 7.18 6.09 -1.13
N ASN A 42 6.51 5.07 -0.60
CA ASN A 42 6.92 4.39 0.63
C ASN A 42 7.75 3.15 0.39
N VAL A 43 7.40 2.34 -0.60
CA VAL A 43 8.09 1.07 -0.88
C VAL A 43 9.34 1.29 -1.72
N VAL A 44 9.26 2.17 -2.74
CA VAL A 44 10.35 2.40 -3.69
C VAL A 44 11.20 3.60 -3.27
N MET A 45 10.60 4.79 -3.19
CA MET A 45 11.38 6.02 -2.95
C MET A 45 11.95 6.10 -1.54
N THR A 46 11.19 5.69 -0.52
CA THR A 46 11.63 5.73 0.89
C THR A 46 12.26 4.42 1.33
N GLY A 47 11.60 3.28 1.06
CA GLY A 47 12.06 1.95 1.47
C GLY A 47 13.16 1.38 0.58
N GLY A 48 13.35 1.91 -0.64
CA GLY A 48 14.42 1.49 -1.54
C GLY A 48 14.34 0.04 -1.98
N LEU A 49 13.12 -0.54 -2.08
CA LEU A 49 12.92 -1.93 -2.46
C LEU A 49 13.57 -2.27 -3.81
N ARG A 50 14.30 -3.37 -3.85
CA ARG A 50 15.00 -3.88 -5.03
C ARG A 50 14.62 -5.33 -5.34
N SER A 51 14.88 -5.75 -6.56
CA SER A 51 14.72 -7.16 -6.96
C SER A 51 15.47 -8.10 -6.03
N GLY A 52 14.87 -9.26 -5.73
CA GLY A 52 15.39 -10.26 -4.81
C GLY A 52 15.17 -9.96 -3.32
N GLN A 53 14.86 -8.73 -2.95
CA GLN A 53 14.56 -8.35 -1.56
C GLN A 53 13.15 -8.78 -1.13
N THR A 54 12.88 -8.71 0.17
CA THR A 54 11.59 -9.08 0.76
C THR A 54 10.80 -7.84 1.16
N LEU A 55 9.56 -7.75 0.68
CA LEU A 55 8.55 -6.78 1.05
C LEU A 55 7.50 -7.45 1.95
N LEU A 56 7.36 -6.98 3.19
CA LEU A 56 6.24 -7.35 4.07
C LEU A 56 5.17 -6.26 4.00
N ILE A 57 3.91 -6.68 3.78
CA ILE A 57 2.76 -5.78 3.65
C ILE A 57 1.74 -6.13 4.73
N HIS A 58 1.45 -5.22 5.65
CA HIS A 58 0.34 -5.36 6.57
C HIS A 58 -0.98 -4.95 5.92
N GLY A 59 -2.01 -5.79 6.07
CA GLY A 59 -3.31 -5.58 5.46
C GLY A 59 -3.33 -5.83 3.95
N GLY A 60 -2.82 -6.99 3.52
CA GLY A 60 -2.72 -7.38 2.10
C GLY A 60 -4.02 -7.25 1.29
N GLY A 61 -5.19 -7.46 1.92
CA GLY A 61 -6.49 -7.31 1.26
C GLY A 61 -7.00 -5.87 1.13
N SER A 62 -6.31 -4.88 1.70
CA SER A 62 -6.69 -3.46 1.54
C SER A 62 -6.40 -2.95 0.12
N GLY A 63 -6.97 -1.79 -0.25
CA GLY A 63 -6.65 -1.17 -1.54
C GLY A 63 -5.17 -0.84 -1.69
N ILE A 64 -4.47 -0.46 -0.60
CA ILE A 64 -3.02 -0.27 -0.60
C ILE A 64 -2.31 -1.62 -0.73
N GLY A 65 -2.73 -2.62 0.06
CA GLY A 65 -2.11 -3.94 0.07
C GLY A 65 -2.18 -4.64 -1.27
N THR A 66 -3.35 -4.66 -1.90
CA THR A 66 -3.54 -5.29 -3.23
C THR A 66 -2.67 -4.65 -4.32
N HIS A 67 -2.47 -3.35 -4.24
CA HIS A 67 -1.57 -2.63 -5.15
C HIS A 67 -0.10 -2.90 -4.84
N ALA A 68 0.28 -2.89 -3.55
CA ALA A 68 1.65 -3.13 -3.11
C ALA A 68 2.14 -4.56 -3.44
N ILE A 69 1.26 -5.57 -3.37
CA ILE A 69 1.58 -6.94 -3.79
C ILE A 69 2.02 -6.95 -5.26
N GLN A 70 1.21 -6.37 -6.14
CA GLN A 70 1.47 -6.36 -7.57
C GLN A 70 2.74 -5.56 -7.91
N VAL A 71 2.93 -4.39 -7.28
CA VAL A 71 4.15 -3.58 -7.45
C VAL A 71 5.39 -4.34 -6.97
N GLY A 72 5.35 -4.95 -5.78
CA GLY A 72 6.46 -5.76 -5.27
C GLY A 72 6.83 -6.91 -6.22
N ARG A 73 5.81 -7.60 -6.76
CA ARG A 73 6.01 -8.66 -7.77
C ARG A 73 6.63 -8.12 -9.06
N ALA A 74 6.12 -7.03 -9.57
CA ALA A 74 6.64 -6.40 -10.80
C ALA A 74 8.11 -5.96 -10.66
N LEU A 75 8.52 -5.59 -9.44
CA LEU A 75 9.91 -5.24 -9.12
C LEU A 75 10.79 -6.46 -8.82
N GLY A 76 10.27 -7.68 -8.89
CA GLY A 76 11.01 -8.91 -8.63
C GLY A 76 11.32 -9.18 -7.16
N ALA A 77 10.54 -8.61 -6.23
CA ALA A 77 10.69 -8.85 -4.80
C ALA A 77 9.93 -10.11 -4.34
N ASN A 78 10.38 -10.69 -3.23
CA ASN A 78 9.59 -11.64 -2.47
C ASN A 78 8.53 -10.86 -1.68
N VAL A 79 7.27 -11.25 -1.81
CA VAL A 79 6.15 -10.54 -1.18
C VAL A 79 5.52 -11.41 -0.10
N ALA A 80 5.60 -10.95 1.15
CA ALA A 80 4.90 -11.48 2.30
C ALA A 80 3.75 -10.54 2.69
N VAL A 81 2.60 -11.09 3.06
CA VAL A 81 1.42 -10.29 3.45
C VAL A 81 0.79 -10.81 4.72
N THR A 82 0.23 -9.89 5.52
CA THR A 82 -0.66 -10.25 6.62
C THR A 82 -2.10 -9.94 6.26
N ALA A 83 -3.03 -10.83 6.60
CA ALA A 83 -4.47 -10.59 6.56
C ALA A 83 -5.17 -11.39 7.66
N GLY A 84 -6.43 -11.06 7.96
CA GLY A 84 -7.15 -11.66 9.09
C GLY A 84 -8.15 -12.76 8.70
N THR A 85 -8.27 -13.13 7.43
CA THR A 85 -9.15 -14.19 6.95
C THR A 85 -8.50 -14.96 5.80
N GLN A 86 -8.83 -16.24 5.70
CA GLN A 86 -8.34 -17.09 4.60
C GLN A 86 -8.77 -16.54 3.24
N PHE A 87 -10.01 -16.06 3.12
CA PHE A 87 -10.50 -15.43 1.89
C PHE A 87 -9.57 -14.29 1.40
N LYS A 88 -9.20 -13.36 2.30
CA LYS A 88 -8.26 -12.27 1.94
C LYS A 88 -6.87 -12.79 1.58
N LEU A 89 -6.39 -13.81 2.26
CA LEU A 89 -5.10 -14.43 1.95
C LEU A 89 -5.10 -15.09 0.56
N ASP A 90 -6.18 -15.79 0.21
CA ASP A 90 -6.30 -16.42 -1.11
C ASP A 90 -6.32 -15.37 -2.22
N ARG A 91 -7.04 -14.26 -2.03
CA ARG A 91 -7.00 -13.12 -2.96
C ARG A 91 -5.60 -12.50 -3.06
N CYS A 92 -4.86 -12.39 -1.95
CA CYS A 92 -3.48 -11.93 -1.98
C CYS A 92 -2.56 -12.88 -2.77
N ARG A 93 -2.79 -14.20 -2.65
CA ARG A 93 -2.06 -15.21 -3.45
C ARG A 93 -2.31 -15.04 -4.93
N GLU A 94 -3.56 -14.84 -5.34
CA GLU A 94 -3.92 -14.61 -6.75
C GLU A 94 -3.25 -13.36 -7.34
N LEU A 95 -3.05 -12.32 -6.50
CA LEU A 95 -2.33 -11.10 -6.88
C LEU A 95 -0.80 -11.28 -6.88
N GLY A 96 -0.31 -12.44 -6.43
CA GLY A 96 1.09 -12.81 -6.50
C GLY A 96 1.87 -12.72 -5.19
N ALA A 97 1.22 -12.66 -4.02
CA ALA A 97 1.91 -12.78 -2.74
C ALA A 97 2.49 -14.21 -2.57
N HIS A 98 3.75 -14.28 -2.15
CA HIS A 98 4.46 -15.56 -1.95
C HIS A 98 4.18 -16.17 -0.57
N THR A 99 4.21 -15.35 0.48
CA THR A 99 4.00 -15.79 1.85
C THR A 99 2.76 -15.12 2.43
N LEU A 100 1.84 -15.95 2.89
CA LEU A 100 0.54 -15.55 3.39
C LEU A 100 0.48 -15.81 4.88
N ILE A 101 0.19 -14.79 5.67
CA ILE A 101 0.25 -14.85 7.13
C ILE A 101 -1.11 -14.44 7.70
N ASN A 102 -1.81 -15.39 8.33
CA ASN A 102 -2.97 -15.06 9.14
C ASN A 102 -2.49 -14.50 10.48
N TYR A 103 -2.54 -13.19 10.66
CA TYR A 103 -2.05 -12.54 11.87
C TYR A 103 -2.84 -12.91 13.15
N ARG A 104 -3.99 -13.57 13.01
CA ARG A 104 -4.78 -14.08 14.16
C ARG A 104 -4.27 -15.41 14.69
N GLU A 105 -3.53 -16.15 13.89
CA GLU A 105 -3.10 -17.53 14.16
C GLU A 105 -1.57 -17.66 14.15
N GLN A 106 -0.87 -16.75 13.48
CA GLN A 106 0.56 -16.85 13.22
C GLN A 106 1.30 -15.62 13.73
N ASP A 107 2.49 -15.82 14.25
CA ASP A 107 3.42 -14.76 14.60
C ASP A 107 4.20 -14.34 13.35
N PHE A 108 3.86 -13.21 12.76
CA PHE A 108 4.42 -12.79 11.49
C PHE A 108 5.95 -12.57 11.50
N PRO A 109 6.60 -12.06 12.60
CA PRO A 109 8.06 -11.99 12.64
C PRO A 109 8.71 -13.37 12.50
N ALA A 110 8.20 -14.37 13.22
CA ALA A 110 8.73 -15.73 13.14
C ALA A 110 8.62 -16.31 11.72
N VAL A 111 7.47 -16.13 11.07
CA VAL A 111 7.24 -16.61 9.69
C VAL A 111 8.19 -15.91 8.70
N VAL A 112 8.29 -14.58 8.76
CA VAL A 112 9.12 -13.79 7.84
C VAL A 112 10.61 -14.10 8.04
N ASN A 113 11.06 -14.18 9.30
CA ASN A 113 12.46 -14.48 9.62
C ASN A 113 12.86 -15.89 9.19
N ALA A 114 11.97 -16.87 9.35
CA ALA A 114 12.22 -18.24 8.90
C ALA A 114 12.28 -18.36 7.37
N ALA A 115 11.43 -17.62 6.65
CA ALA A 115 11.35 -17.69 5.19
C ALA A 115 12.44 -16.87 4.47
N TYR A 116 12.86 -15.72 5.04
CA TYR A 116 13.63 -14.71 4.30
C TYR A 116 14.77 -14.06 5.10
N SER A 117 15.00 -14.47 6.35
CA SER A 117 15.94 -13.79 7.27
C SER A 117 15.56 -12.32 7.55
N GLY A 118 14.27 -12.02 7.44
CA GLY A 118 13.68 -10.69 7.67
C GLY A 118 13.18 -9.99 6.41
N ALA A 119 12.45 -8.91 6.61
CA ALA A 119 11.92 -8.05 5.54
C ALA A 119 12.81 -6.83 5.31
N ASN A 120 13.20 -6.59 4.07
CA ASN A 120 13.98 -5.42 3.68
C ASN A 120 13.13 -4.14 3.70
N VAL A 121 11.86 -4.27 3.33
CA VAL A 121 10.88 -3.18 3.44
C VAL A 121 9.62 -3.71 4.08
N ILE A 122 9.10 -2.98 5.08
CA ILE A 122 7.81 -3.25 5.69
C ILE A 122 6.88 -2.06 5.41
N LEU A 123 5.76 -2.32 4.76
CA LEU A 123 4.69 -1.33 4.56
C LEU A 123 3.62 -1.54 5.64
N ASP A 124 3.55 -0.59 6.58
CA ASP A 124 2.77 -0.71 7.80
C ASP A 124 1.61 0.29 7.88
N ILE A 125 0.40 -0.24 8.03
CA ILE A 125 -0.84 0.51 8.28
C ILE A 125 -1.25 0.50 9.76
N MET A 126 -0.55 -0.28 10.61
CA MET A 126 -0.95 -0.52 12.00
C MET A 126 -0.33 0.49 12.97
N GLY A 127 0.92 0.85 12.76
CA GLY A 127 1.61 1.79 13.64
C GLY A 127 1.97 1.18 15.00
N GLY A 128 1.60 1.86 16.10
CA GLY A 128 2.07 1.57 17.45
C GLY A 128 1.92 0.11 17.87
N GLY A 129 0.79 -0.50 17.62
CA GLY A 129 0.52 -1.88 18.02
C GLY A 129 1.42 -2.94 17.37
N TYR A 130 2.06 -2.59 16.24
CA TYR A 130 2.94 -3.52 15.53
C TYR A 130 4.43 -3.11 15.59
N LEU A 131 4.77 -1.95 16.17
CA LEU A 131 6.11 -1.39 16.09
C LEU A 131 7.20 -2.36 16.56
N ALA A 132 7.05 -2.97 17.74
CA ALA A 132 8.03 -3.91 18.29
C ALA A 132 8.21 -5.14 17.39
N LYS A 133 7.11 -5.74 16.96
CA LYS A 133 7.12 -6.90 16.05
C LYS A 133 7.66 -6.54 14.66
N ASN A 134 7.39 -5.35 14.17
CA ASN A 134 7.95 -4.87 12.91
C ASN A 134 9.48 -4.75 12.99
N VAL A 135 10.01 -4.21 14.10
CA VAL A 135 11.48 -4.17 14.32
C VAL A 135 12.07 -5.58 14.37
N GLU A 136 11.39 -6.54 14.99
CA GLU A 136 11.81 -7.93 15.01
C GLU A 136 11.82 -8.57 13.61
N ALA A 137 10.81 -8.27 12.78
CA ALA A 137 10.68 -8.77 11.41
C ALA A 137 11.61 -8.10 10.40
N LEU A 138 12.25 -6.96 10.73
CA LEU A 138 13.17 -6.28 9.81
C LEU A 138 14.39 -7.16 9.50
N ALA A 139 14.83 -7.17 8.26
CA ALA A 139 16.17 -7.60 7.86
C ALA A 139 17.23 -6.57 8.32
N GLU A 140 18.51 -6.94 8.24
CA GLU A 140 19.60 -5.97 8.38
C GLU A 140 19.50 -4.89 7.29
N ASN A 141 19.70 -3.64 7.68
CA ASN A 141 19.52 -2.45 6.86
C ASN A 141 18.07 -2.28 6.32
N GLY A 142 17.10 -2.91 6.99
CA GLY A 142 15.68 -2.86 6.57
C GLY A 142 15.01 -1.53 6.91
N HIS A 143 13.93 -1.22 6.18
CA HIS A 143 13.15 0.00 6.30
C HIS A 143 11.70 -0.32 6.69
N LEU A 144 11.27 0.17 7.84
CA LEU A 144 9.87 0.17 8.26
C LEU A 144 9.23 1.48 7.81
N THR A 145 8.21 1.42 6.95
CA THR A 145 7.47 2.59 6.46
C THR A 145 6.03 2.57 7.00
N ILE A 146 5.77 3.41 7.99
CA ILE A 146 4.46 3.55 8.65
C ILE A 146 3.63 4.58 7.88
N ILE A 147 2.47 4.15 7.37
CA ILE A 147 1.54 4.95 6.58
C ILE A 147 0.14 5.05 7.21
N GLY A 148 -0.10 4.33 8.30
CA GLY A 148 -1.36 4.29 9.02
C GLY A 148 -1.17 3.98 10.50
N LEU A 149 -2.21 4.22 11.29
CA LEU A 149 -2.16 4.12 12.76
C LEU A 149 -3.37 3.34 13.30
N GLN A 150 -3.81 2.30 12.57
CA GLN A 150 -4.99 1.51 12.97
C GLN A 150 -4.81 0.78 14.32
N GLY A 151 -3.56 0.44 14.68
CA GLY A 151 -3.19 -0.19 15.94
C GLY A 151 -2.64 0.80 16.99
N GLY A 152 -2.85 2.11 16.80
CA GLY A 152 -2.44 3.13 17.76
C GLY A 152 -1.33 4.07 17.26
N ALA A 153 -1.30 5.26 17.84
CA ALA A 153 -0.39 6.35 17.44
C ALA A 153 0.90 6.41 18.26
N ALA A 154 0.97 5.70 19.37
CA ALA A 154 2.10 5.74 20.30
C ALA A 154 2.55 4.32 20.68
N ALA A 155 3.85 4.11 20.76
CA ALA A 155 4.47 2.89 21.25
C ALA A 155 5.93 3.16 21.65
N GLU A 156 6.48 2.26 22.48
CA GLU A 156 7.90 2.25 22.80
C GLU A 156 8.69 1.61 21.66
N LEU A 157 9.85 2.21 21.32
CA LEU A 157 10.79 1.70 20.35
C LEU A 157 12.06 1.20 21.05
N ASN A 158 12.37 -0.08 20.89
CA ASN A 158 13.64 -0.64 21.32
C ASN A 158 14.76 -0.19 20.37
N LEU A 159 15.46 0.88 20.75
CA LEU A 159 16.55 1.43 19.94
C LEU A 159 17.73 0.46 19.79
N GLY A 160 18.00 -0.38 20.82
CA GLY A 160 19.05 -1.39 20.75
C GLY A 160 18.77 -2.44 19.68
N ALA A 161 17.53 -2.94 19.61
CA ALA A 161 17.13 -3.87 18.57
C ALA A 161 17.20 -3.27 17.15
N LEU A 162 16.78 -2.01 17.01
CA LEU A 162 16.85 -1.29 15.74
C LEU A 162 18.30 -1.02 15.31
N LEU A 163 19.16 -0.60 16.25
CA LEU A 163 20.59 -0.34 16.02
C LEU A 163 21.30 -1.61 15.59
N PHE A 164 21.04 -2.74 16.26
CA PHE A 164 21.63 -4.03 15.89
C PHE A 164 21.34 -4.42 14.44
N LYS A 165 20.14 -4.12 13.95
CA LYS A 165 19.75 -4.34 12.56
C LYS A 165 20.18 -3.21 11.61
N ARG A 166 20.76 -2.13 12.09
CA ARG A 166 20.99 -0.90 11.28
C ARG A 166 19.74 -0.45 10.54
N GLY A 167 18.56 -0.71 11.17
CA GLY A 167 17.25 -0.49 10.59
C GLY A 167 16.84 0.99 10.61
N SER A 168 15.85 1.32 9.79
CA SER A 168 15.25 2.64 9.72
C SER A 168 13.74 2.59 9.95
N VAL A 169 13.20 3.57 10.66
CA VAL A 169 11.76 3.74 10.84
C VAL A 169 11.34 5.08 10.24
N HIS A 170 10.42 5.03 9.29
CA HIS A 170 9.88 6.19 8.59
C HIS A 170 8.38 6.29 8.86
N ALA A 171 7.91 7.45 9.29
CA ALA A 171 6.48 7.76 9.36
C ALA A 171 6.16 8.79 8.28
N THR A 172 5.23 8.48 7.39
CA THR A 172 4.96 9.31 6.23
C THR A 172 3.48 9.65 6.09
N ASN A 173 3.19 10.80 5.48
CA ASN A 173 1.83 11.24 5.22
C ASN A 173 1.79 11.89 3.83
N LEU A 174 1.21 11.18 2.85
CA LEU A 174 1.12 11.66 1.47
C LEU A 174 0.38 13.00 1.36
N ARG A 175 -0.68 13.19 2.14
CA ARG A 175 -1.49 14.42 2.12
C ARG A 175 -0.67 15.66 2.51
N ARG A 176 0.27 15.51 3.46
CA ARG A 176 1.11 16.61 3.99
C ARG A 176 2.38 16.85 3.18
N ARG A 177 2.69 16.05 2.19
CA ARG A 177 3.85 16.31 1.32
C ARG A 177 3.67 17.63 0.57
N PRO A 178 4.74 18.40 0.35
CA PRO A 178 4.69 19.63 -0.42
C PRO A 178 4.20 19.36 -1.85
N GLU A 179 3.74 20.39 -2.55
CA GLU A 179 3.28 20.25 -3.93
C GLU A 179 4.44 20.10 -4.91
N GLN A 180 5.54 20.78 -4.66
CA GLN A 180 6.74 20.80 -5.53
C GLN A 180 8.02 20.69 -4.70
N GLY A 181 9.13 20.38 -5.34
CA GLY A 181 10.46 20.19 -4.74
C GLY A 181 10.75 18.75 -4.33
N PRO A 182 11.88 18.49 -3.65
CA PRO A 182 12.27 17.15 -3.22
C PRO A 182 11.23 16.50 -2.29
N GLY A 183 10.89 15.25 -2.52
CA GLY A 183 9.89 14.50 -1.77
C GLY A 183 8.45 14.95 -1.96
N SER A 184 8.18 15.79 -2.98
CA SER A 184 6.87 16.38 -3.24
C SER A 184 5.88 15.42 -3.90
N LYS A 185 4.60 15.84 -3.95
CA LYS A 185 3.58 15.15 -4.74
C LYS A 185 3.91 15.17 -6.24
N ALA A 186 4.44 16.28 -6.76
CA ALA A 186 4.82 16.39 -8.17
C ALA A 186 5.93 15.41 -8.53
N GLU A 187 6.94 15.24 -7.68
CA GLU A 187 8.01 14.25 -7.89
C GLU A 187 7.44 12.82 -7.88
N ILE A 188 6.58 12.48 -6.92
CA ILE A 188 5.92 11.17 -6.90
C ILE A 188 5.14 10.92 -8.19
N ILE A 189 4.37 11.91 -8.68
CA ILE A 189 3.60 11.79 -9.92
C ILE A 189 4.52 11.59 -11.13
N ALA A 190 5.67 12.27 -11.17
CA ALA A 190 6.66 12.07 -12.24
C ALA A 190 7.22 10.65 -12.24
N GLU A 191 7.61 10.15 -11.06
CA GLU A 191 8.09 8.77 -10.86
C GLU A 191 7.03 7.73 -11.29
N LEU A 192 5.77 7.94 -10.89
CA LEU A 192 4.68 7.07 -11.30
C LEU A 192 4.52 7.01 -12.82
N ARG A 193 4.54 8.17 -13.48
CA ARG A 193 4.42 8.25 -14.95
C ARG A 193 5.54 7.50 -15.66
N GLN A 194 6.75 7.62 -15.13
CA GLN A 194 7.94 7.06 -15.76
C GLN A 194 8.04 5.55 -15.52
N HIS A 195 7.73 5.06 -14.32
CA HIS A 195 8.07 3.71 -13.92
C HIS A 195 6.86 2.80 -13.69
N LEU A 196 5.75 3.30 -13.12
CA LEU A 196 4.61 2.47 -12.78
C LEU A 196 3.52 2.48 -13.86
N TRP A 197 3.27 3.61 -14.52
CA TRP A 197 2.22 3.73 -15.54
C TRP A 197 2.41 2.78 -16.73
N PRO A 198 3.64 2.53 -17.20
CA PRO A 198 3.89 1.49 -18.20
C PRO A 198 3.45 0.10 -17.75
N LEU A 199 3.78 -0.30 -16.51
CA LEU A 199 3.39 -1.59 -15.95
C LEU A 199 1.87 -1.76 -15.84
N ILE A 200 1.16 -0.67 -15.57
CA ILE A 200 -0.31 -0.69 -15.55
C ILE A 200 -0.87 -0.80 -16.98
N ALA A 201 -0.30 -0.09 -17.93
CA ALA A 201 -0.71 -0.14 -19.34
C ALA A 201 -0.47 -1.51 -19.98
N GLU A 202 0.51 -2.27 -19.50
CA GLU A 202 0.83 -3.64 -19.90
C GLU A 202 -0.01 -4.70 -19.15
N GLY A 203 -0.76 -4.28 -18.11
CA GLY A 203 -1.57 -5.18 -17.29
C GLY A 203 -0.80 -5.94 -16.21
N THR A 204 0.50 -5.67 -16.02
CA THR A 204 1.32 -6.28 -14.95
C THR A 204 0.86 -5.83 -13.57
N VAL A 205 0.40 -4.58 -13.46
CA VAL A 205 -0.24 -4.01 -12.27
C VAL A 205 -1.63 -3.52 -12.67
N ALA A 206 -2.67 -3.94 -11.97
CA ALA A 206 -4.04 -3.57 -12.27
C ALA A 206 -4.77 -3.01 -11.04
N PRO A 207 -5.74 -2.11 -11.23
CA PRO A 207 -6.62 -1.69 -10.15
C PRO A 207 -7.48 -2.86 -9.66
N VAL A 208 -7.56 -3.03 -8.34
CA VAL A 208 -8.45 -4.03 -7.72
C VAL A 208 -9.65 -3.29 -7.15
N VAL A 209 -10.80 -3.49 -7.78
CA VAL A 209 -12.08 -2.86 -7.41
C VAL A 209 -13.02 -3.94 -6.89
N SER A 210 -13.47 -3.78 -5.65
CA SER A 210 -14.40 -4.69 -4.98
C SER A 210 -15.86 -4.37 -5.32
N ALA A 211 -16.19 -3.08 -5.39
CA ALA A 211 -17.54 -2.63 -5.70
C ALA A 211 -17.54 -1.21 -6.27
N GLU A 212 -18.61 -0.90 -7.00
CA GLU A 212 -18.96 0.45 -7.47
C GLU A 212 -20.32 0.82 -6.88
N VAL A 213 -20.40 1.96 -6.21
CA VAL A 213 -21.59 2.43 -5.50
C VAL A 213 -21.89 3.86 -5.93
N PRO A 214 -23.15 4.23 -6.20
CA PRO A 214 -23.52 5.64 -6.45
C PRO A 214 -23.11 6.53 -5.27
N VAL A 215 -22.64 7.74 -5.55
CA VAL A 215 -22.23 8.69 -4.50
C VAL A 215 -23.38 9.03 -3.54
N THR A 216 -24.62 8.94 -4.00
CA THR A 216 -25.84 9.09 -3.18
C THR A 216 -25.93 8.04 -2.08
N ASP A 217 -25.30 6.88 -2.28
CA ASP A 217 -25.31 5.75 -1.37
C ASP A 217 -23.96 5.58 -0.66
N ALA A 218 -23.23 6.69 -0.45
CA ALA A 218 -21.89 6.66 0.15
C ALA A 218 -21.83 5.94 1.51
N ALA A 219 -22.92 5.98 2.30
CA ALA A 219 -23.02 5.23 3.55
C ALA A 219 -22.91 3.71 3.33
N GLU A 220 -23.47 3.18 2.23
CA GLU A 220 -23.31 1.78 1.84
C GLU A 220 -21.88 1.48 1.44
N ALA A 221 -21.25 2.35 0.66
CA ALA A 221 -19.84 2.19 0.31
C ALA A 221 -18.92 2.11 1.53
N HIS A 222 -19.19 2.88 2.59
CA HIS A 222 -18.45 2.80 3.85
C HIS A 222 -18.72 1.46 4.57
N ARG A 223 -19.96 0.97 4.61
CA ARG A 223 -20.27 -0.35 5.18
C ARG A 223 -19.55 -1.48 4.45
N LEU A 224 -19.51 -1.42 3.11
CA LEU A 224 -18.76 -2.39 2.30
C LEU A 224 -17.26 -2.32 2.59
N LEU A 225 -16.71 -1.11 2.75
CA LEU A 225 -15.28 -0.94 3.06
C LEU A 225 -14.89 -1.59 4.38
N ASP A 226 -15.78 -1.57 5.38
CA ASP A 226 -15.59 -2.18 6.69
C ASP A 226 -15.86 -3.69 6.70
N SER A 227 -16.41 -4.23 5.62
CA SER A 227 -16.72 -5.66 5.50
C SER A 227 -15.45 -6.52 5.49
N PRO A 228 -15.44 -7.67 6.19
CA PRO A 228 -14.35 -8.63 6.12
C PRO A 228 -14.16 -9.25 4.72
N GLU A 229 -15.17 -9.19 3.85
CA GLU A 229 -15.13 -9.74 2.49
C GLU A 229 -14.60 -8.76 1.45
N THR A 230 -14.44 -7.49 1.79
CA THR A 230 -13.93 -6.48 0.84
C THR A 230 -12.42 -6.65 0.62
N VAL A 231 -12.02 -6.75 -0.65
CA VAL A 231 -10.62 -6.78 -1.09
C VAL A 231 -10.43 -5.73 -2.19
N GLY A 232 -9.48 -4.82 -1.99
CA GLY A 232 -9.23 -3.72 -2.91
C GLY A 232 -10.00 -2.45 -2.55
N LYS A 233 -10.44 -1.71 -3.57
CA LYS A 233 -11.14 -0.42 -3.43
C LYS A 233 -12.64 -0.56 -3.66
N VAL A 234 -13.42 0.24 -2.91
CA VAL A 234 -14.82 0.53 -3.22
C VAL A 234 -14.85 1.90 -3.88
N LEU A 235 -15.45 2.00 -5.05
CA LEU A 235 -15.53 3.24 -5.82
C LEU A 235 -16.89 3.90 -5.66
N LEU A 236 -16.88 5.24 -5.58
CA LEU A 236 -18.09 6.04 -5.66
C LEU A 236 -18.25 6.58 -7.08
N THR A 237 -19.40 6.30 -7.71
CA THR A 237 -19.73 6.81 -9.04
C THR A 237 -20.60 8.06 -8.91
N VAL A 238 -20.16 9.17 -9.53
CA VAL A 238 -20.86 10.46 -9.45
C VAL A 238 -21.91 10.62 -10.56
N ARG A 239 -21.71 9.95 -11.70
CA ARG A 239 -22.67 9.91 -12.82
C ARG A 239 -23.00 8.48 -13.16
N ARG A 240 -24.28 8.21 -13.44
CA ARG A 240 -24.65 6.97 -14.16
C ARG A 240 -24.08 7.08 -15.56
N GLN A 241 -23.27 6.11 -15.96
CA GLN A 241 -22.90 5.91 -17.35
C GLN A 241 -24.08 5.41 -18.13
#